data_6f77dc9d44f2d1b16a3f82d30be3af43
#
_entry.id   6f77dc9d44f2d1b16a3f82d30be3af43
#
_cell.length_a   1.000
_cell.length_b   1.000
_cell.length_c   1.000
_cell.angle_alpha   90.00
_cell.angle_beta   90.00
_cell.angle_gamma   90.00
#
_symmetry.space_group_name_H-M   'P 1'
#
loop_
_entity.id
_entity.type
_entity.pdbx_description
1 polymer ?
#
loop_
_entity_poly.entity_id
_entity_poly.type
_entity_poly.pdbx_seq_one_letter_code
_entity_poly.pdbx_strand_id
1 'polypeptide(L)'
;MTIHDEQLIELAKSFCKTTKWRGPFELEAMRHQQQIYLIEINPRFPAWVYFATAVGVNLPDRMLDFILTGECNRDLSYPVSKHLIRFTQECVGDWDLFHDLITLGQQGASR
;
A
#
# COMPACT_ATOMS: atom_id res chain seq x y z
N MET A 1 6.47 -9.76 4.45
CA MET A 1 5.72 -10.90 5.03
C MET A 1 4.60 -10.35 5.89
N THR A 2 3.43 -10.99 5.88
CA THR A 2 2.33 -10.63 6.80
C THR A 2 2.60 -11.18 8.19
N ILE A 3 2.44 -10.33 9.20
CA ILE A 3 2.57 -10.67 10.62
C ILE A 3 1.36 -10.13 11.38
N HIS A 4 1.08 -10.67 12.53
CA HIS A 4 0.17 -10.09 13.50
C HIS A 4 0.99 -9.64 14.71
N ASP A 5 1.01 -8.34 14.98
CA ASP A 5 1.81 -7.74 16.07
C ASP A 5 0.98 -6.65 16.75
N GLU A 6 0.48 -6.97 17.95
CA GLU A 6 -0.38 -6.08 18.72
C GLU A 6 0.28 -4.74 19.05
N GLN A 7 1.59 -4.73 19.31
CA GLN A 7 2.29 -3.49 19.65
C GLN A 7 2.38 -2.54 18.45
N LEU A 8 2.59 -3.08 17.24
CA LEU A 8 2.56 -2.28 16.01
C LEU A 8 1.15 -1.77 15.71
N ILE A 9 0.13 -2.59 15.93
CA ILE A 9 -1.27 -2.20 15.75
C ILE A 9 -1.62 -1.05 16.71
N GLU A 10 -1.27 -1.17 17.98
CA GLU A 10 -1.53 -0.12 18.97
C GLU A 10 -0.74 1.16 18.70
N LEU A 11 0.51 1.05 18.20
CA LEU A 11 1.29 2.21 17.75
C LEU A 11 0.55 2.96 16.62
N ALA A 12 0.06 2.25 15.61
CA ALA A 12 -0.68 2.84 14.50
C ALA A 12 -1.99 3.47 14.95
N LYS A 13 -2.75 2.81 15.85
CA LYS A 13 -3.98 3.36 16.44
C LYS A 13 -3.70 4.63 17.25
N SER A 14 -2.66 4.62 18.07
CA SER A 14 -2.23 5.77 18.88
C SER A 14 -1.85 6.96 17.99
N PHE A 15 -1.10 6.71 16.92
CA PHE A 15 -0.76 7.73 15.93
C PHE A 15 -2.03 8.35 15.32
N CYS A 16 -2.95 7.55 14.82
CA CYS A 16 -4.20 8.04 14.22
C CYS A 16 -5.03 8.87 15.22
N LYS A 17 -5.12 8.40 16.46
CA LYS A 17 -5.89 9.08 17.51
C LYS A 17 -5.28 10.44 17.88
N THR A 18 -3.96 10.49 18.03
CA THR A 18 -3.23 11.70 18.46
C THR A 18 -3.21 12.76 17.37
N THR A 19 -2.97 12.35 16.13
CA THR A 19 -2.88 13.27 14.99
C THR A 19 -4.23 13.57 14.34
N LYS A 20 -5.27 12.82 14.69
CA LYS A 20 -6.57 12.80 13.99
C LYS A 20 -6.40 12.55 12.49
N TRP A 21 -5.46 11.68 12.16
CA TRP A 21 -5.11 11.37 10.78
C TRP A 21 -6.31 10.87 9.98
N ARG A 22 -6.40 11.36 8.75
CA ARG A 22 -7.39 10.90 7.76
C ARG A 22 -6.70 10.62 6.44
N GLY A 23 -6.96 9.46 5.87
CA GLY A 23 -6.39 9.00 4.61
C GLY A 23 -5.37 7.88 4.77
N PRO A 24 -4.82 7.38 3.66
CA PRO A 24 -3.84 6.33 3.69
C PRO A 24 -2.51 6.82 4.25
N PHE A 25 -1.81 5.92 4.91
CA PHE A 25 -0.43 6.13 5.32
C PHE A 25 0.29 4.80 5.44
N GLU A 26 1.59 4.85 5.32
CA GLU A 26 2.50 3.77 5.63
C GLU A 26 3.30 4.17 6.86
N LEU A 27 3.27 3.34 7.88
CA LEU A 27 4.05 3.53 9.09
C LEU A 27 5.18 2.52 9.08
N GLU A 28 6.41 3.01 9.07
CA GLU A 28 7.61 2.18 9.15
C GLU A 28 8.19 2.23 10.56
N ALA A 29 8.45 1.06 11.11
CA ALA A 29 8.98 0.92 12.45
C ALA A 29 10.03 -0.18 12.52
N MET A 30 10.97 -0.02 13.42
CA MET A 30 11.99 -1.02 13.72
C MET A 30 11.83 -1.51 15.14
N ARG A 31 11.96 -2.81 15.32
CA ARG A 31 12.04 -3.41 16.66
C ARG A 31 13.50 -3.64 17.03
N HIS A 32 13.90 -3.08 18.16
CA HIS A 32 15.18 -3.38 18.77
C HIS A 32 14.94 -3.86 20.20
N GLN A 33 15.38 -5.06 20.53
CA GLN A 33 15.05 -5.74 21.77
C GLN A 33 13.52 -5.87 21.94
N GLN A 34 12.93 -5.24 22.94
CA GLN A 34 11.48 -5.24 23.18
C GLN A 34 10.81 -3.88 22.87
N GLN A 35 11.57 -2.92 22.32
CA GLN A 35 11.09 -1.59 22.01
C GLN A 35 10.84 -1.42 20.51
N ILE A 36 9.79 -0.66 20.19
CA ILE A 36 9.45 -0.29 18.82
C ILE A 36 9.82 1.18 18.62
N TYR A 37 10.57 1.43 17.57
CA TYR A 37 11.00 2.75 17.16
C TYR A 37 10.31 3.10 15.85
N LEU A 38 9.54 4.17 15.85
CA LEU A 38 8.97 4.73 14.64
C LEU A 38 10.11 5.32 13.80
N ILE A 39 10.21 4.91 12.55
CA ILE A 39 11.22 5.40 11.62
C ILE A 39 10.62 6.50 10.76
N GLU A 40 9.50 6.20 10.10
CA GLU A 40 8.95 7.07 9.08
C GLU A 40 7.44 6.89 8.95
N ILE A 41 6.76 7.97 8.55
CA ILE A 41 5.36 7.94 8.15
C ILE A 41 5.23 8.55 6.76
N ASN A 42 4.78 7.74 5.82
CA ASN A 42 4.53 8.14 4.45
C ASN A 42 3.04 8.40 4.24
N PRO A 43 2.60 9.64 3.94
CA PRO A 43 1.18 10.00 3.79
C PRO A 43 0.59 9.56 2.44
N ARG A 44 0.68 8.29 2.14
CA ARG A 44 0.24 7.67 0.89
C ARG A 44 0.00 6.18 1.06
N PHE A 45 -0.66 5.56 0.09
CA PHE A 45 -0.62 4.11 -0.03
C PHE A 45 0.82 3.62 -0.26
N PRO A 46 1.24 2.54 0.41
CA PRO A 46 2.56 1.98 0.18
C PRO A 46 2.69 1.41 -1.23
N ALA A 47 3.91 1.40 -1.75
CA ALA A 47 4.19 0.80 -3.06
C ALA A 47 3.85 -0.71 -3.15
N TRP A 48 3.66 -1.35 -1.99
CA TRP A 48 3.25 -2.75 -1.86
C TRP A 48 1.74 -2.91 -1.57
N VAL A 49 0.91 -1.87 -1.77
CA VAL A 49 -0.55 -1.89 -1.46
C VAL A 49 -1.27 -3.06 -2.12
N TYR A 50 -0.84 -3.50 -3.30
CA TYR A 50 -1.38 -4.70 -3.94
C TYR A 50 -1.24 -5.95 -3.07
N PHE A 51 -0.20 -6.05 -2.26
CA PHE A 51 -0.02 -7.18 -1.35
C PHE A 51 -1.15 -7.27 -0.32
N ALA A 52 -1.64 -6.14 0.19
CA ALA A 52 -2.79 -6.13 1.08
C ALA A 52 -4.04 -6.68 0.37
N THR A 53 -4.28 -6.27 -0.88
CA THR A 53 -5.38 -6.80 -1.70
C THR A 53 -5.23 -8.30 -1.96
N ALA A 54 -4.03 -8.76 -2.29
CA ALA A 54 -3.75 -10.16 -2.58
C ALA A 54 -3.95 -11.09 -1.36
N VAL A 55 -3.86 -10.55 -0.14
CA VAL A 55 -4.15 -11.30 1.09
C VAL A 55 -5.55 -11.05 1.65
N GLY A 56 -6.43 -10.40 0.89
CA GLY A 56 -7.85 -10.24 1.21
C GLY A 56 -8.26 -8.88 1.77
N VAL A 57 -7.34 -7.93 1.88
CA VAL A 57 -7.63 -6.59 2.42
C VAL A 57 -7.41 -5.52 1.36
N ASN A 58 -8.41 -5.23 0.55
CA ASN A 58 -8.35 -4.18 -0.48
C ASN A 58 -8.46 -2.78 0.15
N LEU A 59 -7.32 -2.19 0.54
CA LEU A 59 -7.28 -0.89 1.18
C LEU A 59 -7.78 0.26 0.30
N PRO A 60 -7.43 0.34 -1.00
CA PRO A 60 -7.98 1.36 -1.90
C PRO A 60 -9.50 1.32 -2.01
N ASP A 61 -10.08 0.14 -2.14
CA ASP A 61 -11.53 -0.06 -2.21
C ASP A 61 -12.23 0.40 -0.92
N ARG A 62 -11.71 -0.02 0.21
CA ARG A 62 -12.22 0.43 1.53
C ARG A 62 -12.15 1.95 1.72
N MET A 63 -11.11 2.58 1.19
CA MET A 63 -11.01 4.04 1.22
C MET A 63 -12.07 4.69 0.34
N LEU A 64 -12.34 4.12 -0.83
CA LEU A 64 -13.38 4.59 -1.74
C LEU A 64 -14.77 4.46 -1.08
N ASP A 65 -15.06 3.31 -0.49
CA ASP A 65 -16.30 3.11 0.28
C ASP A 65 -16.47 4.16 1.36
N PHE A 66 -15.41 4.40 2.14
CA PHE A 66 -15.45 5.42 3.19
C PHE A 66 -15.70 6.83 2.65
N ILE A 67 -15.12 7.20 1.51
CA ILE A 67 -15.33 8.51 0.88
C ILE A 67 -16.78 8.65 0.39
N LEU A 68 -17.33 7.61 -0.20
CA LEU A 68 -18.66 7.65 -0.80
C LEU A 68 -19.79 7.52 0.21
N THR A 69 -19.61 6.71 1.25
CA THR A 69 -20.68 6.34 2.19
C THR A 69 -20.48 6.86 3.61
N GLY A 70 -19.27 7.27 3.96
CA GLY A 70 -18.87 7.57 5.34
C GLY A 70 -18.62 6.34 6.20
N GLU A 71 -18.80 5.13 5.65
CA GLU A 71 -18.65 3.87 6.35
C GLU A 71 -17.45 3.09 5.83
N CYS A 72 -16.82 2.32 6.69
CA CYS A 72 -15.70 1.46 6.32
C CYS A 72 -15.87 0.09 6.96
N ASN A 73 -15.70 -0.95 6.16
CA ASN A 73 -15.60 -2.30 6.69
C ASN A 73 -14.34 -2.40 7.57
N ARG A 74 -14.55 -2.71 8.85
CA ARG A 74 -13.50 -2.80 9.87
C ARG A 74 -12.91 -4.19 10.04
N ASP A 75 -13.41 -5.17 9.29
CA ASP A 75 -12.81 -6.50 9.29
C ASP A 75 -11.44 -6.44 8.61
N LEU A 76 -10.40 -6.67 9.39
CA LEU A 76 -9.00 -6.69 8.97
C LEU A 76 -8.41 -8.10 9.09
N SER A 77 -9.23 -9.13 9.00
CA SER A 77 -8.72 -10.49 9.00
C SER A 77 -7.89 -10.75 7.75
N TYR A 78 -6.68 -11.23 7.94
CA TYR A 78 -5.76 -11.60 6.87
C TYR A 78 -4.86 -12.78 7.31
N PRO A 79 -4.43 -13.63 6.38
CA PRO A 79 -3.54 -14.72 6.70
C PRO A 79 -2.13 -14.19 7.04
N VAL A 80 -1.57 -14.69 8.13
CA VAL A 80 -0.16 -14.43 8.48
C VAL A 80 0.80 -15.31 7.68
N SER A 81 2.09 -14.97 7.69
CA SER A 81 3.16 -15.72 7.02
C SER A 81 3.05 -15.74 5.49
N LYS A 82 2.27 -14.84 4.89
CA LYS A 82 2.34 -14.58 3.45
C LYS A 82 3.49 -13.60 3.17
N HIS A 83 4.11 -13.73 2.02
CA HIS A 83 5.19 -12.83 1.62
C HIS A 83 4.98 -12.31 0.20
N LEU A 84 5.48 -11.11 -0.03
CA LEU A 84 5.55 -10.49 -1.34
C LEU A 84 6.97 -10.65 -1.88
N ILE A 85 7.07 -11.13 -3.11
CA ILE A 85 8.30 -11.08 -3.89
C ILE A 85 8.07 -10.06 -5.00
N ARG A 86 8.92 -9.05 -5.06
CA ARG A 86 8.92 -8.08 -6.14
C ARG A 86 10.15 -8.30 -7.00
N PHE A 87 9.97 -8.31 -8.29
CA PHE A 87 11.07 -8.34 -9.26
C PHE A 87 10.91 -7.19 -10.26
N THR A 88 12.02 -6.76 -10.80
CA THR A 88 12.07 -5.77 -11.89
C THR A 88 12.43 -6.50 -13.17
N GLN A 89 11.70 -6.24 -14.21
CA GLN A 89 12.02 -6.72 -15.55
C GLN A 89 12.39 -5.54 -16.42
N GLU A 90 13.51 -5.64 -17.12
CA GLU A 90 13.91 -4.67 -18.11
C GLU A 90 13.27 -5.03 -19.45
N CYS A 91 12.78 -4.02 -20.14
CA CYS A 91 12.21 -4.16 -21.46
C CYS A 91 12.93 -3.20 -22.40
N VAL A 92 13.42 -3.73 -23.53
CA VAL A 92 13.99 -2.92 -24.61
C VAL A 92 12.91 -2.74 -25.66
N GLY A 93 12.61 -1.51 -26.00
CA GLY A 93 11.61 -1.15 -26.99
C GLY A 93 12.09 -0.04 -27.90
N ASP A 94 11.39 0.18 -29.00
CA ASP A 94 11.65 1.27 -29.92
C ASP A 94 11.21 2.60 -29.32
N TRP A 95 11.96 3.67 -29.60
CA TRP A 95 11.68 5.01 -29.12
C TRP A 95 10.32 5.53 -29.61
N ASP A 96 9.97 5.22 -30.84
CA ASP A 96 8.69 5.67 -31.42
C ASP A 96 7.49 5.12 -30.68
N LEU A 97 7.54 3.85 -30.26
CA LEU A 97 6.51 3.24 -29.45
C LEU A 97 6.36 3.93 -28.08
N PHE A 98 7.48 4.27 -27.46
CA PHE A 98 7.51 4.96 -26.18
C PHE A 98 7.00 6.41 -26.31
N HIS A 99 7.39 7.09 -27.37
CA HIS A 99 6.92 8.44 -27.69
C HIS A 99 5.41 8.48 -27.90
N ASP A 100 4.85 7.54 -28.66
CA ASP A 100 3.42 7.44 -28.91
C ASP A 100 2.64 7.15 -27.60
N LEU A 101 3.19 6.31 -26.74
CA LEU A 101 2.57 6.01 -25.44
C LEU A 101 2.50 7.27 -24.55
N ILE A 102 3.56 8.09 -24.52
CA ILE A 102 3.63 9.30 -23.70
C ILE A 102 2.78 10.42 -24.28
N THR A 103 2.81 10.60 -25.59
CA THR A 103 2.17 11.75 -26.25
C THR A 103 0.69 11.50 -26.60
N LEU A 104 0.34 10.30 -26.98
CA LEU A 104 -1.00 9.94 -27.46
C LEU A 104 -1.78 9.09 -26.47
N GLY A 105 -1.13 8.57 -25.42
CA GLY A 105 -1.74 7.62 -24.49
C GLY A 105 -2.15 6.30 -25.13
N GLN A 106 -1.64 5.99 -26.32
CA GLN A 106 -1.98 4.81 -27.09
C GLN A 106 -0.72 4.13 -27.61
N GLN A 107 -0.71 2.79 -27.56
CA GLN A 107 0.24 2.04 -28.38
C GLN A 107 -0.12 2.25 -29.83
N GLY A 108 0.85 2.67 -30.64
CA GLY A 108 0.67 2.78 -32.08
C GLY A 108 0.12 1.46 -32.65
N ALA A 109 -0.99 1.52 -33.34
CA ALA A 109 -1.48 0.38 -34.07
C ALA A 109 -0.38 -0.01 -35.06
N SER A 110 0.16 -1.21 -34.88
CA SER A 110 1.10 -1.79 -35.84
C SER A 110 0.51 -1.70 -37.25
N ARG A 111 1.13 -0.91 -38.08
CA ARG A 111 0.84 -0.93 -39.53
C ARG A 111 1.40 -2.18 -40.18
#